data_2a6daf9984d964f1fabc749380eda455
#
_entry.id   2a6daf9984d964f1fabc749380eda455
#
_cell.length_a   1.000
_cell.length_b   1.000
_cell.length_c   1.000
_cell.angle_alpha   90.00
_cell.angle_beta   90.00
_cell.angle_gamma   90.00
#
_symmetry.space_group_name_H-M   'P 1'
#
loop_
_entity.id
_entity.type
_entity.pdbx_description
1 polymer ?
#
loop_
_entity_poly.entity_id
_entity_poly.type
_entity_poly.pdbx_seq_one_letter_code
_entity_poly.pdbx_strand_id
1 'polypeptide(L)'
;MVKNVKMNYSANVFYLKEIFNSNPEPAVKLDSEGRDPQYVQTIIARSQKATDELGITWTPIGQNVLNIICNRYFKLNDIYAERDSIKKTDKKLAEAQCDSKLYRSHWGFLADLSMYLKPQEIDKVKDVMTFDVVRVTYEAQCDMIPTLMESEKQQIMAWLIEARELAIDAESSKKKHEVFGKYKGRINNYLSKRGYDLTKEREAWYERIKARGGQI
;
A
#
# COMPACT_ATOMS: atom_id res chain seq x y z
N MET A 1 -22.28 22.16 -41.42
CA MET A 1 -20.85 21.84 -41.61
C MET A 1 -20.15 22.01 -40.26
N VAL A 2 -19.99 20.92 -39.52
CA VAL A 2 -19.24 20.94 -38.24
C VAL A 2 -17.81 20.54 -38.54
N LYS A 3 -16.88 21.50 -38.38
CA LYS A 3 -15.45 21.23 -38.56
C LYS A 3 -14.95 20.36 -37.42
N ASN A 4 -14.52 19.14 -37.74
CA ASN A 4 -13.78 18.25 -36.84
C ASN A 4 -12.45 18.92 -36.45
N VAL A 5 -12.34 19.39 -35.23
CA VAL A 5 -11.07 19.78 -34.62
C VAL A 5 -10.41 18.48 -34.12
N LYS A 6 -9.51 17.91 -34.90
CA LYS A 6 -8.59 16.88 -34.41
C LYS A 6 -7.66 17.55 -33.38
N MET A 7 -7.93 17.37 -32.11
CA MET A 7 -6.97 17.72 -31.07
C MET A 7 -5.72 16.85 -31.22
N ASN A 8 -4.59 17.51 -31.41
CA ASN A 8 -3.30 16.87 -31.62
C ASN A 8 -2.72 16.45 -30.27
N TYR A 9 -3.10 15.26 -29.79
CA TYR A 9 -2.67 14.72 -28.50
C TYR A 9 -1.13 14.56 -28.38
N SER A 10 -0.41 14.43 -29.50
CA SER A 10 1.04 14.28 -29.51
C SER A 10 1.79 15.58 -29.10
N ALA A 11 1.25 16.76 -29.44
CA ALA A 11 1.89 18.03 -29.11
C ALA A 11 1.81 18.32 -27.59
N ASN A 12 0.70 17.98 -26.94
CA ASN A 12 0.53 18.18 -25.49
C ASN A 12 1.44 17.25 -24.66
N VAL A 13 1.68 16.03 -25.12
CA VAL A 13 2.58 15.09 -24.44
C VAL A 13 4.04 15.56 -24.56
N PHE A 14 4.44 16.15 -25.70
CA PHE A 14 5.77 16.74 -25.88
C PHE A 14 5.98 17.98 -25.00
N TYR A 15 4.98 18.86 -24.93
CA TYR A 15 5.03 20.09 -24.12
C TYR A 15 5.12 19.77 -22.61
N LEU A 16 4.38 18.80 -22.14
CA LEU A 16 4.49 18.32 -20.77
C LEU A 16 5.85 17.68 -20.47
N LYS A 17 6.42 16.92 -21.42
CA LYS A 17 7.78 16.37 -21.28
C LYS A 17 8.86 17.45 -21.18
N GLU A 18 8.75 18.55 -21.93
CA GLU A 18 9.71 19.65 -21.87
C GLU A 18 9.59 20.43 -20.55
N ILE A 19 8.38 20.65 -20.04
CA ILE A 19 8.18 21.30 -18.74
C ILE A 19 8.78 20.44 -17.60
N PHE A 20 8.62 19.11 -17.65
CA PHE A 20 9.20 18.22 -16.65
C PHE A 20 10.71 18.03 -16.79
N ASN A 21 11.27 18.13 -18.01
CA ASN A 21 12.71 18.03 -18.23
C ASN A 21 13.48 19.33 -17.88
N SER A 22 12.80 20.45 -17.74
CA SER A 22 13.43 21.75 -17.42
C SER A 22 13.51 22.02 -15.91
N ASN A 23 12.97 21.17 -15.06
CA ASN A 23 12.98 21.36 -13.61
C ASN A 23 13.98 20.38 -12.96
N PRO A 24 15.22 20.82 -12.63
CA PRO A 24 16.27 19.95 -12.11
C PRO A 24 16.01 19.43 -10.69
N GLU A 25 15.07 20.04 -9.96
CA GLU A 25 14.71 19.63 -8.59
C GLU A 25 13.32 19.02 -8.54
N PRO A 26 13.11 18.00 -7.67
CA PRO A 26 11.77 17.46 -7.43
C PRO A 26 10.83 18.56 -6.94
N ALA A 27 9.61 18.61 -7.47
CA ALA A 27 8.57 19.53 -7.00
C ALA A 27 8.17 19.23 -5.55
N VAL A 28 8.27 17.95 -5.15
CA VAL A 28 8.03 17.49 -3.78
C VAL A 28 9.36 17.41 -3.04
N LYS A 29 9.54 18.26 -2.02
CA LYS A 29 10.72 18.23 -1.15
C LYS A 29 10.64 17.08 -0.15
N LEU A 30 11.80 16.49 0.16
CA LEU A 30 11.93 15.52 1.24
C LEU A 30 11.91 16.25 2.60
N ASP A 31 10.97 15.86 3.48
CA ASP A 31 10.81 16.41 4.84
C ASP A 31 11.80 15.74 5.81
N SER A 32 13.09 15.96 5.60
CA SER A 32 14.17 15.32 6.38
C SER A 32 14.80 16.23 7.43
N GLU A 33 14.43 17.51 7.50
CA GLU A 33 14.99 18.48 8.43
C GLU A 33 14.71 18.08 9.89
N GLY A 34 15.75 18.14 10.73
CA GLY A 34 15.67 17.78 12.15
C GLY A 34 15.53 16.28 12.45
N ARG A 35 15.55 15.40 11.43
CA ARG A 35 15.45 13.95 11.60
C ARG A 35 16.84 13.30 11.66
N ASP A 36 16.90 12.16 12.34
CA ASP A 36 18.12 11.35 12.37
C ASP A 36 18.52 10.90 10.94
N PRO A 37 19.76 11.17 10.50
CA PRO A 37 20.19 10.85 9.14
C PRO A 37 20.12 9.35 8.79
N GLN A 38 20.40 8.46 9.76
CA GLN A 38 20.34 7.02 9.53
C GLN A 38 18.89 6.55 9.38
N TYR A 39 17.97 7.14 10.14
CA TYR A 39 16.53 6.92 9.96
C TYR A 39 16.07 7.38 8.58
N VAL A 40 16.47 8.58 8.15
CA VAL A 40 16.14 9.11 6.82
C VAL A 40 16.59 8.15 5.72
N GLN A 41 17.85 7.68 5.76
CA GLN A 41 18.39 6.73 4.77
C GLN A 41 17.60 5.41 4.77
N THR A 42 17.22 4.92 5.96
CA THR A 42 16.40 3.70 6.07
C THR A 42 15.04 3.87 5.41
N ILE A 43 14.40 5.03 5.57
CA ILE A 43 13.10 5.33 4.95
C ILE A 43 13.25 5.49 3.43
N ILE A 44 14.29 6.16 2.95
CA ILE A 44 14.58 6.29 1.52
C ILE A 44 14.74 4.89 0.89
N ALA A 45 15.60 4.04 1.44
CA ALA A 45 15.83 2.69 0.93
C ALA A 45 14.55 1.82 0.95
N ARG A 46 13.69 1.99 1.95
CA ARG A 46 12.38 1.32 2.03
C ARG A 46 11.42 1.83 0.95
N SER A 47 11.36 3.13 0.76
CA SER A 47 10.44 3.79 -0.19
C SER A 47 10.85 3.55 -1.64
N GLN A 48 12.16 3.45 -1.90
CA GLN A 48 12.70 3.19 -3.22
C GLN A 48 12.19 1.89 -3.84
N LYS A 49 11.89 0.88 -3.02
CA LYS A 49 11.30 -0.38 -3.50
C LYS A 49 10.01 -0.17 -4.29
N ALA A 50 9.21 0.83 -3.94
CA ALA A 50 7.99 1.13 -4.69
C ALA A 50 8.27 1.78 -6.04
N THR A 51 9.25 2.68 -6.13
CA THR A 51 9.66 3.27 -7.40
C THR A 51 10.39 2.28 -8.30
N ASP A 52 11.14 1.32 -7.70
CA ASP A 52 11.78 0.21 -8.42
C ASP A 52 10.72 -0.71 -9.04
N GLU A 53 9.70 -1.10 -8.27
CA GLU A 53 8.58 -1.92 -8.74
C GLU A 53 7.78 -1.27 -9.88
N LEU A 54 7.69 0.06 -9.86
CA LEU A 54 7.06 0.85 -10.93
C LEU A 54 7.99 1.11 -12.13
N GLY A 55 9.28 0.80 -12.01
CA GLY A 55 10.29 1.09 -13.05
C GLY A 55 10.55 2.57 -13.29
N ILE A 56 10.32 3.44 -12.29
CA ILE A 56 10.43 4.91 -12.41
C ILE A 56 11.53 5.54 -11.55
N THR A 57 12.32 4.76 -10.84
CA THR A 57 13.30 5.21 -9.82
C THR A 57 14.21 6.35 -10.29
N TRP A 58 14.67 6.29 -11.54
CA TRP A 58 15.61 7.26 -12.09
C TRP A 58 14.92 8.35 -12.94
N THR A 59 13.65 8.60 -12.71
CA THR A 59 12.88 9.63 -13.42
C THR A 59 12.53 10.79 -12.50
N PRO A 60 12.26 12.01 -13.03
CA PRO A 60 11.73 13.11 -12.20
C PRO A 60 10.42 12.76 -11.49
N ILE A 61 9.55 11.97 -12.13
CA ILE A 61 8.31 11.47 -11.52
C ILE A 61 8.66 10.53 -10.36
N GLY A 62 9.60 9.59 -10.58
CA GLY A 62 10.04 8.65 -9.55
C GLY A 62 10.62 9.34 -8.32
N GLN A 63 11.37 10.43 -8.51
CA GLN A 63 11.89 11.20 -7.38
C GLN A 63 10.77 11.89 -6.57
N ASN A 64 9.75 12.43 -7.23
CA ASN A 64 8.59 12.99 -6.53
C ASN A 64 7.82 11.91 -5.76
N VAL A 65 7.55 10.78 -6.40
CA VAL A 65 6.88 9.63 -5.77
C VAL A 65 7.68 9.10 -4.58
N LEU A 66 9.00 8.97 -4.71
CA LEU A 66 9.90 8.58 -3.62
C LEU A 66 9.75 9.53 -2.42
N ASN A 67 9.82 10.85 -2.67
CA ASN A 67 9.71 11.85 -1.62
C ASN A 67 8.32 11.84 -0.96
N ILE A 68 7.23 11.65 -1.72
CA ILE A 68 5.87 11.50 -1.18
C ILE A 68 5.80 10.29 -0.22
N ILE A 69 6.34 9.14 -0.62
CA ILE A 69 6.32 7.93 0.21
C ILE A 69 7.19 8.12 1.47
N CYS A 70 8.38 8.72 1.35
CA CYS A 70 9.23 9.04 2.50
C CYS A 70 8.51 9.97 3.47
N ASN A 71 7.94 11.06 2.98
CA ASN A 71 7.20 12.04 3.79
C ASN A 71 5.98 11.40 4.46
N ARG A 72 5.33 10.41 3.81
CA ARG A 72 4.28 9.60 4.46
C ARG A 72 4.81 8.85 5.66
N TYR A 73 5.94 8.17 5.56
CA TYR A 73 6.55 7.46 6.70
C TYR A 73 6.93 8.41 7.83
N PHE A 74 7.51 9.57 7.50
CA PHE A 74 7.84 10.59 8.49
C PHE A 74 6.59 11.11 9.20
N LYS A 75 5.54 11.42 8.45
CA LYS A 75 4.26 11.88 9.01
C LYS A 75 3.61 10.85 9.93
N LEU A 76 3.62 9.57 9.55
CA LEU A 76 3.12 8.50 10.41
C LEU A 76 3.92 8.43 11.72
N ASN A 77 5.25 8.48 11.64
CA ASN A 77 6.11 8.48 12.82
C ASN A 77 5.79 9.64 13.77
N ASP A 78 5.59 10.84 13.23
CA ASP A 78 5.27 12.04 14.03
C ASP A 78 3.89 11.91 14.69
N ILE A 79 2.88 11.41 13.98
CA ILE A 79 1.53 11.19 14.53
C ILE A 79 1.58 10.19 15.70
N TYR A 80 2.32 9.09 15.54
CA TYR A 80 2.42 8.08 16.58
C TYR A 80 3.27 8.54 17.79
N ALA A 81 4.35 9.29 17.55
CA ALA A 81 5.14 9.89 18.62
C ALA A 81 4.31 10.89 19.46
N GLU A 82 3.48 11.70 18.80
CA GLU A 82 2.56 12.63 19.49
C GLU A 82 1.50 11.86 20.28
N ARG A 83 0.88 10.82 19.70
CA ARG A 83 -0.03 9.94 20.42
C ARG A 83 0.60 9.40 21.71
N ASP A 84 1.82 8.89 21.61
CA ASP A 84 2.50 8.28 22.75
C ASP A 84 2.88 9.31 23.83
N SER A 85 3.12 10.55 23.45
CA SER A 85 3.31 11.66 24.36
C SER A 85 2.03 11.98 25.14
N ILE A 86 0.90 12.18 24.43
CA ILE A 86 -0.39 12.52 25.05
C ILE A 86 -0.94 11.35 25.87
N LYS A 87 -0.70 10.12 25.46
CA LYS A 87 -1.18 8.90 26.13
C LYS A 87 -0.72 8.77 27.58
N LYS A 88 0.39 9.45 27.93
CA LYS A 88 0.89 9.49 29.31
C LYS A 88 -0.06 10.22 30.28
N THR A 89 -0.86 11.14 29.75
CA THR A 89 -1.80 11.96 30.54
C THR A 89 -3.26 11.63 30.24
N ASP A 90 -3.60 11.44 28.97
CA ASP A 90 -4.96 11.13 28.53
C ASP A 90 -4.95 10.15 27.36
N LYS A 91 -5.20 8.88 27.65
CA LYS A 91 -5.24 7.81 26.65
C LYS A 91 -6.36 8.01 25.63
N LYS A 92 -7.55 8.44 26.08
CA LYS A 92 -8.71 8.58 25.19
C LYS A 92 -8.53 9.72 24.20
N LEU A 93 -8.00 10.84 24.69
CA LEU A 93 -7.66 11.99 23.84
C LEU A 93 -6.57 11.63 22.84
N ALA A 94 -5.51 10.92 23.27
CA ALA A 94 -4.41 10.48 22.42
C ALA A 94 -4.92 9.63 21.23
N GLU A 95 -5.76 8.64 21.51
CA GLU A 95 -6.34 7.77 20.49
C GLU A 95 -7.23 8.57 19.52
N ALA A 96 -8.15 9.41 20.01
CA ALA A 96 -9.04 10.20 19.16
C ALA A 96 -8.29 11.19 18.25
N GLN A 97 -7.24 11.84 18.76
CA GLN A 97 -6.42 12.75 17.96
C GLN A 97 -5.60 11.98 16.92
N CYS A 98 -5.02 10.85 17.29
CA CYS A 98 -4.28 9.98 16.39
C CYS A 98 -5.16 9.53 15.22
N ASP A 99 -6.34 8.99 15.49
CA ASP A 99 -7.29 8.51 14.48
C ASP A 99 -7.69 9.64 13.52
N SER A 100 -7.98 10.83 14.05
CA SER A 100 -8.32 12.01 13.23
C SER A 100 -7.18 12.42 12.30
N LYS A 101 -5.92 12.41 12.80
CA LYS A 101 -4.74 12.76 12.02
C LYS A 101 -4.41 11.70 10.97
N LEU A 102 -4.51 10.42 11.33
CA LEU A 102 -4.32 9.31 10.39
C LEU A 102 -5.32 9.41 9.24
N TYR A 103 -6.61 9.57 9.53
CA TYR A 103 -7.66 9.70 8.53
C TYR A 103 -7.38 10.84 7.54
N ARG A 104 -7.08 12.05 8.04
CA ARG A 104 -6.79 13.19 7.16
C ARG A 104 -5.54 12.98 6.31
N SER A 105 -4.48 12.47 6.93
CA SER A 105 -3.20 12.27 6.24
C SER A 105 -3.23 11.10 5.25
N HIS A 106 -4.12 10.13 5.42
CA HIS A 106 -4.37 9.06 4.45
C HIS A 106 -4.82 9.64 3.10
N TRP A 107 -5.87 10.44 3.11
CA TRP A 107 -6.40 11.03 1.87
C TRP A 107 -5.43 12.02 1.23
N GLY A 108 -4.69 12.79 2.04
CA GLY A 108 -3.62 13.65 1.54
C GLY A 108 -2.54 12.86 0.79
N PHE A 109 -2.07 11.75 1.37
CA PHE A 109 -1.09 10.88 0.73
C PHE A 109 -1.57 10.31 -0.61
N LEU A 110 -2.82 9.85 -0.67
CA LEU A 110 -3.39 9.34 -1.94
C LEU A 110 -3.56 10.44 -2.98
N ALA A 111 -3.96 11.65 -2.56
CA ALA A 111 -4.06 12.80 -3.45
C ALA A 111 -2.68 13.19 -4.03
N ASP A 112 -1.64 13.25 -3.18
CA ASP A 112 -0.28 13.55 -3.61
C ASP A 112 0.24 12.52 -4.63
N LEU A 113 0.03 11.23 -4.39
CA LEU A 113 0.39 10.19 -5.36
C LEU A 113 -0.37 10.32 -6.68
N SER A 114 -1.65 10.71 -6.63
CA SER A 114 -2.49 10.85 -7.83
C SER A 114 -2.06 11.97 -8.78
N MET A 115 -1.21 12.89 -8.31
CA MET A 115 -0.57 13.91 -9.15
C MET A 115 0.41 13.31 -10.15
N TYR A 116 0.96 12.12 -9.86
CA TYR A 116 2.07 11.50 -10.60
C TYR A 116 1.75 10.11 -11.13
N LEU A 117 0.82 9.39 -10.49
CA LEU A 117 0.54 7.98 -10.72
C LEU A 117 -0.92 7.74 -11.08
N LYS A 118 -1.15 6.71 -11.89
CA LYS A 118 -2.49 6.17 -12.17
C LYS A 118 -2.99 5.32 -10.99
N PRO A 119 -4.31 5.07 -10.87
CA PRO A 119 -4.85 4.28 -9.75
C PRO A 119 -4.17 2.92 -9.56
N GLN A 120 -3.89 2.19 -10.64
CA GLN A 120 -3.22 0.88 -10.59
C GLN A 120 -1.78 0.96 -10.10
N GLU A 121 -1.07 2.07 -10.38
CA GLU A 121 0.28 2.31 -9.91
C GLU A 121 0.28 2.70 -8.42
N ILE A 122 -0.73 3.45 -7.97
CA ILE A 122 -0.95 3.74 -6.55
C ILE A 122 -1.23 2.45 -5.77
N ASP A 123 -2.01 1.53 -6.34
CA ASP A 123 -2.24 0.21 -5.73
C ASP A 123 -0.93 -0.57 -5.56
N LYS A 124 -0.04 -0.58 -6.56
CA LYS A 124 1.30 -1.18 -6.43
C LYS A 124 2.13 -0.53 -5.32
N VAL A 125 2.11 0.80 -5.19
CA VAL A 125 2.78 1.49 -4.06
C VAL A 125 2.25 0.97 -2.73
N LYS A 126 0.93 0.86 -2.57
CA LYS A 126 0.30 0.35 -1.35
C LYS A 126 0.67 -1.12 -1.08
N ASP A 127 0.74 -1.94 -2.13
CA ASP A 127 1.15 -3.35 -2.02
C ASP A 127 2.60 -3.45 -1.53
N VAL A 128 3.53 -2.69 -2.09
CA VAL A 128 4.92 -2.64 -1.60
C VAL A 128 5.00 -2.17 -0.15
N MET A 129 4.25 -1.13 0.22
CA MET A 129 4.20 -0.61 1.60
C MET A 129 3.63 -1.62 2.60
N THR A 130 2.92 -2.63 2.13
CA THR A 130 2.27 -3.68 2.93
C THR A 130 2.80 -5.08 2.64
N PHE A 131 4.02 -5.18 2.09
CA PHE A 131 4.74 -6.45 1.85
C PHE A 131 4.02 -7.40 0.90
N ASP A 132 3.24 -6.87 -0.03
CA ASP A 132 2.45 -7.64 -1.02
C ASP A 132 1.50 -8.69 -0.39
N VAL A 133 1.06 -8.43 0.85
CA VAL A 133 0.24 -9.39 1.61
C VAL A 133 -1.10 -9.68 0.93
N VAL A 134 -1.66 -8.72 0.18
CA VAL A 134 -2.92 -8.92 -0.57
C VAL A 134 -2.75 -10.07 -1.55
N ARG A 135 -1.79 -9.94 -2.48
CA ARG A 135 -1.55 -10.94 -3.52
C ARG A 135 -1.19 -12.29 -2.92
N VAL A 136 -0.17 -12.32 -2.05
CA VAL A 136 0.31 -13.56 -1.43
C VAL A 136 -0.81 -14.29 -0.67
N THR A 137 -1.64 -13.55 0.08
CA THR A 137 -2.74 -14.19 0.83
C THR A 137 -3.86 -14.65 -0.10
N TYR A 138 -4.20 -13.87 -1.11
CA TYR A 138 -5.25 -14.23 -2.07
C TYR A 138 -4.87 -15.48 -2.87
N GLU A 139 -3.67 -15.52 -3.43
CA GLU A 139 -3.14 -16.67 -4.17
C GLU A 139 -3.11 -17.93 -3.29
N ALA A 140 -2.63 -17.80 -2.04
CA ALA A 140 -2.62 -18.90 -1.08
C ALA A 140 -4.02 -19.43 -0.75
N GLN A 141 -5.02 -18.55 -0.59
CA GLN A 141 -6.41 -18.97 -0.36
C GLN A 141 -7.00 -19.70 -1.58
N CYS A 142 -6.76 -19.19 -2.78
CA CYS A 142 -7.22 -19.83 -4.01
C CYS A 142 -6.54 -21.18 -4.27
N ASP A 143 -5.24 -21.30 -3.99
CA ASP A 143 -4.51 -22.58 -4.13
C ASP A 143 -4.89 -23.57 -3.01
N MET A 144 -5.15 -23.09 -1.79
CA MET A 144 -5.60 -23.92 -0.68
C MET A 144 -6.99 -24.51 -0.92
N ILE A 145 -7.92 -23.74 -1.48
CA ILE A 145 -9.30 -24.16 -1.74
C ILE A 145 -9.62 -23.98 -3.23
N PRO A 146 -9.25 -24.93 -4.11
CA PRO A 146 -9.48 -24.80 -5.56
C PRO A 146 -10.97 -24.70 -5.95
N THR A 147 -11.87 -25.11 -5.06
CA THR A 147 -13.32 -25.12 -5.26
C THR A 147 -14.01 -23.81 -4.89
N LEU A 148 -13.25 -22.76 -4.51
CA LEU A 148 -13.82 -21.44 -4.22
C LEU A 148 -14.64 -20.92 -5.40
N MET A 149 -15.87 -20.51 -5.11
CA MET A 149 -16.73 -19.83 -6.09
C MET A 149 -16.19 -18.42 -6.38
N GLU A 150 -16.50 -17.90 -7.56
CA GLU A 150 -16.06 -16.57 -7.96
C GLU A 150 -16.52 -15.47 -7.00
N SER A 151 -17.74 -15.56 -6.51
CA SER A 151 -18.28 -14.63 -5.50
C SER A 151 -17.50 -14.67 -4.18
N GLU A 152 -16.97 -15.83 -3.79
CA GLU A 152 -16.15 -15.98 -2.59
C GLU A 152 -14.75 -15.40 -2.80
N LYS A 153 -14.16 -15.62 -3.96
CA LYS A 153 -12.89 -15.01 -4.36
C LYS A 153 -12.98 -13.48 -4.36
N GLN A 154 -14.05 -12.93 -4.94
CA GLN A 154 -14.31 -11.48 -4.93
C GLN A 154 -14.46 -10.94 -3.51
N GLN A 155 -15.17 -11.65 -2.63
CA GLN A 155 -15.32 -11.23 -1.24
C GLN A 155 -14.01 -11.27 -0.47
N ILE A 156 -13.17 -12.31 -0.67
CA ILE A 156 -11.83 -12.42 -0.09
C ILE A 156 -10.96 -11.26 -0.56
N MET A 157 -10.94 -10.99 -1.86
CA MET A 157 -10.18 -9.88 -2.43
C MET A 157 -10.61 -8.53 -1.86
N ALA A 158 -11.92 -8.27 -1.76
CA ALA A 158 -12.45 -7.03 -1.20
C ALA A 158 -11.97 -6.82 0.25
N TRP A 159 -11.98 -7.86 1.08
CA TRP A 159 -11.48 -7.76 2.46
C TRP A 159 -9.96 -7.59 2.55
N LEU A 160 -9.20 -8.19 1.66
CA LEU A 160 -7.76 -8.00 1.62
C LEU A 160 -7.37 -6.58 1.19
N ILE A 161 -8.11 -6.00 0.24
CA ILE A 161 -7.96 -4.59 -0.15
C ILE A 161 -8.31 -3.67 1.03
N GLU A 162 -9.44 -3.90 1.71
CA GLU A 162 -9.83 -3.16 2.92
C GLU A 162 -8.72 -3.24 4.00
N ALA A 163 -8.16 -4.43 4.22
CA ALA A 163 -7.04 -4.62 5.14
C ALA A 163 -5.79 -3.82 4.73
N ARG A 164 -5.48 -3.75 3.43
CA ARG A 164 -4.35 -2.99 2.89
C ARG A 164 -4.51 -1.49 3.16
N GLU A 165 -5.70 -0.92 2.92
CA GLU A 165 -5.97 0.49 3.18
C GLU A 165 -5.76 0.86 4.66
N LEU A 166 -6.12 -0.02 5.58
CA LEU A 166 -5.84 0.17 7.01
C LEU A 166 -4.37 -0.06 7.37
N ALA A 167 -3.73 -1.05 6.73
CA ALA A 167 -2.37 -1.44 7.04
C ALA A 167 -1.32 -0.41 6.59
N ILE A 168 -1.54 0.34 5.50
CA ILE A 168 -0.58 1.36 5.05
C ILE A 168 -0.36 2.46 6.09
N ASP A 169 -1.33 2.67 6.98
CA ASP A 169 -1.29 3.69 8.02
C ASP A 169 -0.78 3.16 9.36
N ALA A 170 -0.57 1.85 9.47
CA ALA A 170 -0.17 1.24 10.72
C ALA A 170 1.28 1.60 11.13
N GLU A 171 1.48 1.75 12.44
CA GLU A 171 2.70 2.24 13.09
C GLU A 171 3.98 1.47 12.75
N SER A 172 3.87 0.17 12.53
CA SER A 172 5.03 -0.70 12.34
C SER A 172 4.70 -1.90 11.44
N SER A 173 5.73 -2.59 10.93
CA SER A 173 5.56 -3.84 10.18
C SER A 173 4.73 -4.86 10.95
N LYS A 174 4.98 -5.01 12.27
CA LYS A 174 4.19 -5.90 13.12
C LYS A 174 2.72 -5.50 13.14
N LYS A 175 2.43 -4.21 13.28
CA LYS A 175 1.04 -3.69 13.28
C LYS A 175 0.36 -3.86 11.93
N LYS A 176 1.08 -3.72 10.83
CA LYS A 176 0.56 -4.05 9.49
C LYS A 176 0.14 -5.51 9.40
N HIS A 177 0.97 -6.43 9.84
CA HIS A 177 0.65 -7.86 9.87
C HIS A 177 -0.51 -8.19 10.83
N GLU A 178 -0.65 -7.49 11.96
CA GLU A 178 -1.80 -7.65 12.87
C GLU A 178 -3.12 -7.25 12.21
N VAL A 179 -3.13 -6.19 11.38
CA VAL A 179 -4.31 -5.80 10.59
C VAL A 179 -4.70 -6.95 9.65
N PHE A 180 -3.77 -7.42 8.82
CA PHE A 180 -4.05 -8.55 7.92
C PHE A 180 -4.45 -9.82 8.67
N GLY A 181 -3.88 -10.08 9.84
CA GLY A 181 -4.24 -11.21 10.70
C GLY A 181 -5.72 -11.22 11.09
N LYS A 182 -6.28 -10.05 11.43
CA LYS A 182 -7.72 -9.91 11.72
C LYS A 182 -8.58 -10.25 10.50
N TYR A 183 -8.18 -9.80 9.32
CA TYR A 183 -8.90 -10.09 8.08
C TYR A 183 -8.76 -11.55 7.64
N LYS A 184 -7.61 -12.18 7.83
CA LYS A 184 -7.44 -13.62 7.63
C LYS A 184 -8.39 -14.42 8.54
N GLY A 185 -8.54 -14.01 9.80
CA GLY A 185 -9.53 -14.60 10.71
C GLY A 185 -10.97 -14.42 10.21
N ARG A 186 -11.32 -13.23 9.71
CA ARG A 186 -12.64 -12.94 9.10
C ARG A 186 -12.90 -13.82 7.87
N ILE A 187 -11.91 -13.98 6.99
CA ILE A 187 -11.97 -14.83 5.80
C ILE A 187 -12.19 -16.29 6.22
N ASN A 188 -11.42 -16.81 7.17
CA ASN A 188 -11.54 -18.18 7.64
C ASN A 188 -12.93 -18.46 8.24
N ASN A 189 -13.45 -17.55 9.07
CA ASN A 189 -14.79 -17.66 9.64
C ASN A 189 -15.88 -17.65 8.55
N TYR A 190 -15.72 -16.84 7.54
CA TYR A 190 -16.65 -16.80 6.40
C TYR A 190 -16.65 -18.12 5.63
N LEU A 191 -15.47 -18.63 5.28
CA LEU A 191 -15.34 -19.88 4.53
C LEU A 191 -15.86 -21.07 5.33
N SER A 192 -15.58 -21.15 6.63
CA SER A 192 -16.16 -22.19 7.52
C SER A 192 -17.69 -22.14 7.54
N LYS A 193 -18.30 -20.95 7.59
CA LYS A 193 -19.76 -20.78 7.50
C LYS A 193 -20.34 -21.18 6.14
N ARG A 194 -19.53 -21.14 5.09
CA ARG A 194 -19.88 -21.60 3.74
C ARG A 194 -19.75 -23.11 3.57
N GLY A 195 -19.27 -23.82 4.61
CA GLY A 195 -19.17 -25.27 4.63
C GLY A 195 -17.78 -25.84 4.31
N TYR A 196 -16.77 -25.00 4.12
CA TYR A 196 -15.39 -25.46 3.90
C TYR A 196 -14.79 -25.99 5.21
N ASP A 197 -14.22 -27.19 5.19
CA ASP A 197 -13.37 -27.72 6.26
C ASP A 197 -11.94 -27.25 6.06
N LEU A 198 -11.60 -26.11 6.66
CA LEU A 198 -10.30 -25.48 6.48
C LEU A 198 -9.13 -26.34 6.94
N THR A 199 -9.35 -27.31 7.83
CA THR A 199 -8.31 -28.25 8.24
C THR A 199 -8.00 -29.23 7.13
N LYS A 200 -9.03 -29.88 6.58
CA LYS A 200 -8.87 -30.81 5.44
C LYS A 200 -8.33 -30.09 4.19
N GLU A 201 -8.84 -28.89 3.88
CA GLU A 201 -8.36 -28.12 2.74
C GLU A 201 -6.87 -27.80 2.85
N ARG A 202 -6.39 -27.42 4.04
CA ARG A 202 -4.96 -27.15 4.31
C ARG A 202 -4.11 -28.41 4.22
N GLU A 203 -4.58 -29.53 4.78
CA GLU A 203 -3.87 -30.82 4.67
C GLU A 203 -3.72 -31.25 3.21
N ALA A 204 -4.81 -31.20 2.45
CA ALA A 204 -4.80 -31.49 1.02
C ALA A 204 -3.91 -30.52 0.23
N TRP A 205 -3.87 -29.25 0.62
CA TRP A 205 -2.99 -28.24 0.03
C TRP A 205 -1.50 -28.58 0.28
N TYR A 206 -1.15 -28.95 1.49
CA TYR A 206 0.22 -29.37 1.83
C TYR A 206 0.67 -30.58 1.01
N GLU A 207 -0.21 -31.56 0.83
CA GLU A 207 0.13 -32.72 -0.02
C GLU A 207 0.32 -32.30 -1.50
N ARG A 208 -0.50 -31.35 -2.01
CA ARG A 208 -0.31 -30.81 -3.37
C ARG A 208 1.00 -30.03 -3.50
N ILE A 209 1.40 -29.26 -2.48
CA ILE A 209 2.69 -28.54 -2.49
C ILE A 209 3.85 -29.54 -2.52
N LYS A 210 3.84 -30.55 -1.67
CA LYS A 210 4.88 -31.60 -1.64
C LYS A 210 4.99 -32.35 -2.98
N ALA A 211 3.83 -32.71 -3.56
CA ALA A 211 3.80 -33.40 -4.85
C ALA A 211 4.41 -32.57 -6.00
N ARG A 212 4.37 -31.21 -5.87
CA ARG A 212 4.99 -30.26 -6.82
C ARG A 212 6.46 -29.97 -6.49
N GLY A 213 7.04 -30.61 -5.49
CA GLY A 213 8.43 -30.37 -5.04
C GLY A 213 8.61 -29.07 -4.24
N GLY A 214 7.53 -28.45 -3.77
CA GLY A 214 7.56 -27.27 -2.93
C GLY A 214 7.91 -27.61 -1.47
N GLN A 215 8.44 -26.60 -0.75
CA GLN A 215 8.61 -26.64 0.71
C GLN A 215 7.43 -25.95 1.39
N ILE A 216 7.04 -26.47 2.56
CA ILE A 216 5.94 -25.94 3.39
C ILE A 216 6.52 -25.03 4.47
#